data_1e6864d5f7c2a7ae5e85e092c443da81
#
_entry.id   1e6864d5f7c2a7ae5e85e092c443da81
#
_cell.length_a   1.000
_cell.length_b   1.000
_cell.length_c   1.000
_cell.angle_alpha   90.00
_cell.angle_beta   90.00
_cell.angle_gamma   90.00
#
_symmetry.space_group_name_H-M   'P 1'
#
loop_
_entity.id
_entity.type
_entity.pdbx_description
1 polymer ?
#
loop_
_entity_poly.entity_id
_entity_poly.type
_entity_poly.pdbx_seq_one_letter_code
_entity_poly.pdbx_strand_id
1 'polypeptide(L)'
;MSIRWLFTAVMSQPTIDESLYSRQLYVLGHDAMRQMSSSNVLIVGLHGLGAEIAKNIALAGVKSVTLYDPAPVSVADLSSQFFLRSEDVGQPGVTRASATASRLAVLNSYVPIQV
;
A
#
# COMPACT_ATOMS: atom_id res chain seq x y z
N MET A 1 -4.77 -21.13 -28.88
CA MET A 1 -4.02 -20.23 -27.99
C MET A 1 -2.67 -19.95 -28.62
N SER A 2 -2.40 -18.73 -29.03
CA SER A 2 -1.16 -18.45 -29.75
C SER A 2 0.01 -18.26 -28.78
N ILE A 3 1.20 -18.69 -29.20
CA ILE A 3 2.48 -18.52 -28.49
C ILE A 3 2.72 -17.04 -28.08
N ARG A 4 2.09 -16.09 -28.75
CA ARG A 4 2.13 -14.67 -28.42
C ARG A 4 1.62 -14.36 -27.01
N TRP A 5 0.59 -15.06 -26.54
CA TRP A 5 0.03 -14.87 -25.20
C TRP A 5 0.98 -15.35 -24.10
N LEU A 6 1.62 -16.48 -24.33
CA LEU A 6 2.63 -17.01 -23.41
C LEU A 6 3.85 -16.09 -23.34
N PHE A 7 4.27 -15.52 -24.46
CA PHE A 7 5.41 -14.62 -24.51
C PHE A 7 5.11 -13.28 -23.78
N THR A 8 3.90 -12.75 -23.96
CA THR A 8 3.47 -11.52 -23.27
C THR A 8 3.36 -11.74 -21.75
N ALA A 9 2.88 -12.90 -21.33
CA ALA A 9 2.78 -13.24 -19.91
C ALA A 9 4.17 -13.39 -19.24
N VAL A 10 5.15 -13.90 -19.97
CA VAL A 10 6.53 -14.05 -19.49
C VAL A 10 7.26 -12.70 -19.44
N MET A 11 6.92 -11.79 -20.37
CA MET A 11 7.54 -10.47 -20.46
C MET A 11 6.93 -9.42 -19.54
N SER A 12 5.80 -9.73 -18.89
CA SER A 12 5.09 -8.80 -18.00
C SER A 12 5.52 -8.86 -16.54
N GLN A 13 6.69 -9.41 -16.25
CA GLN A 13 7.22 -9.36 -14.88
C GLN A 13 7.55 -7.92 -14.50
N PRO A 14 7.10 -7.44 -13.32
CA PRO A 14 7.39 -6.09 -12.90
C PRO A 14 8.91 -5.87 -12.79
N THR A 15 9.40 -4.83 -13.45
CA THR A 15 10.77 -4.38 -13.27
C THR A 15 10.87 -3.59 -11.97
N ILE A 16 11.88 -3.91 -11.18
CA ILE A 16 12.16 -3.22 -9.92
C ILE A 16 12.91 -1.93 -10.25
N ASP A 17 12.45 -0.81 -9.69
CA ASP A 17 13.22 0.44 -9.72
C ASP A 17 14.40 0.33 -8.76
N GLU A 18 15.56 -0.04 -9.27
CA GLU A 18 16.75 -0.27 -8.47
C GLU A 18 17.27 1.00 -7.80
N SER A 19 17.02 2.16 -8.40
CA SER A 19 17.40 3.44 -7.82
C SER A 19 16.60 3.74 -6.55
N LEU A 20 15.28 3.57 -6.61
CA LEU A 20 14.38 3.81 -5.47
C LEU A 20 14.59 2.80 -4.35
N TYR A 21 14.76 1.52 -4.70
CA TYR A 21 14.86 0.42 -3.75
C TYR A 21 16.29 -0.07 -3.49
N SER A 22 17.30 0.73 -3.81
CA SER A 22 18.70 0.29 -3.78
C SER A 22 19.16 -0.31 -2.44
N ARG A 23 18.77 0.31 -1.33
CA ARG A 23 19.12 -0.18 0.01
C ARG A 23 18.42 -1.48 0.36
N GLN A 24 17.15 -1.57 0.00
CA GLN A 24 16.33 -2.76 0.23
C GLN A 24 16.83 -3.94 -0.62
N LEU A 25 17.20 -3.69 -1.88
CA LEU A 25 17.81 -4.69 -2.76
C LEU A 25 19.14 -5.20 -2.20
N TYR A 26 19.95 -4.32 -1.63
CA TYR A 26 21.20 -4.71 -1.02
C TYR A 26 21.02 -5.69 0.13
N VAL A 27 20.00 -5.48 0.95
CA VAL A 27 19.71 -6.32 2.13
C VAL A 27 18.97 -7.61 1.75
N LEU A 28 17.93 -7.52 0.91
CA LEU A 28 17.01 -8.63 0.62
C LEU A 28 17.38 -9.41 -0.63
N GLY A 29 18.01 -8.77 -1.63
CA GLY A 29 18.31 -9.36 -2.92
C GLY A 29 17.14 -9.27 -3.91
N HIS A 30 17.41 -9.54 -5.18
CA HIS A 30 16.45 -9.39 -6.28
C HIS A 30 15.27 -10.36 -6.20
N ASP A 31 15.51 -11.61 -5.76
CA ASP A 31 14.45 -12.62 -5.72
C ASP A 31 13.37 -12.29 -4.68
N ALA A 32 13.78 -11.89 -3.48
CA ALA A 32 12.86 -11.47 -2.43
C ALA A 32 12.07 -10.23 -2.86
N MET A 33 12.74 -9.25 -3.47
CA MET A 33 12.10 -8.03 -3.98
C MET A 33 11.08 -8.33 -5.07
N ARG A 34 11.37 -9.27 -5.97
CA ARG A 34 10.41 -9.69 -7.01
C ARG A 34 9.18 -10.37 -6.40
N GLN A 35 9.35 -11.21 -5.39
CA GLN A 35 8.23 -11.82 -4.68
C GLN A 35 7.37 -10.77 -3.97
N MET A 36 7.98 -9.79 -3.32
CA MET A 36 7.26 -8.67 -2.71
C MET A 36 6.50 -7.87 -3.75
N SER A 37 7.13 -7.52 -4.87
CA SER A 37 6.50 -6.73 -5.94
C SER A 37 5.38 -7.45 -6.67
N SER A 38 5.20 -8.75 -6.45
CA SER A 38 4.08 -9.54 -6.97
C SER A 38 3.01 -9.84 -5.93
N SER A 39 3.17 -9.38 -4.70
CA SER A 39 2.26 -9.67 -3.59
C SER A 39 1.19 -8.60 -3.44
N ASN A 40 -0.07 -9.04 -3.31
CA ASN A 40 -1.18 -8.17 -2.95
C ASN A 40 -1.45 -8.31 -1.45
N VAL A 41 -1.60 -7.19 -0.74
CA VAL A 41 -1.75 -7.17 0.71
C VAL A 41 -3.08 -6.53 1.10
N LEU A 42 -3.82 -7.19 1.96
CA LEU A 42 -5.03 -6.64 2.59
C LEU A 42 -4.72 -6.30 4.04
N ILE A 43 -5.05 -5.08 4.43
CA ILE A 43 -4.93 -4.63 5.82
C ILE A 43 -6.31 -4.31 6.35
N VAL A 44 -6.71 -5.00 7.41
CA VAL A 44 -8.00 -4.86 8.06
C VAL A 44 -7.82 -4.15 9.40
N GLY A 45 -8.48 -3.02 9.55
CA GLY A 45 -8.37 -2.17 10.73
C GLY A 45 -7.27 -1.11 10.60
N LEU A 46 -7.70 0.16 10.57
CA LEU A 46 -6.81 1.31 10.35
C LEU A 46 -6.75 2.22 11.58
N HIS A 47 -6.55 1.62 12.75
CA HIS A 47 -6.06 2.31 13.94
C HIS A 47 -4.54 2.55 13.83
N GLY A 48 -3.91 2.99 14.88
CA GLY A 48 -2.48 3.33 14.86
C GLY A 48 -1.58 2.22 14.35
N LEU A 49 -1.80 0.98 14.81
CA LEU A 49 -1.00 -0.17 14.37
C LEU A 49 -1.24 -0.49 12.89
N GLY A 50 -2.49 -0.54 12.46
CA GLY A 50 -2.83 -0.80 11.06
C GLY A 50 -2.26 0.24 10.11
N ALA A 51 -2.30 1.51 10.49
CA ALA A 51 -1.70 2.60 9.71
C ALA A 51 -0.17 2.46 9.60
N GLU A 52 0.50 2.10 10.67
CA GLU A 52 1.96 1.89 10.66
C GLU A 52 2.35 0.70 9.80
N ILE A 53 1.61 -0.41 9.89
CA ILE A 53 1.82 -1.57 9.02
C ILE A 53 1.60 -1.18 7.55
N ALA A 54 0.51 -0.49 7.25
CA ALA A 54 0.19 -0.05 5.88
C ALA A 54 1.30 0.83 5.30
N LYS A 55 1.82 1.76 6.08
CA LYS A 55 2.94 2.61 5.68
C LYS A 55 4.16 1.78 5.31
N ASN A 56 4.59 0.89 6.17
CA ASN A 56 5.79 0.09 5.94
C ASN A 56 5.62 -0.87 4.76
N ILE A 57 4.46 -1.49 4.62
CA ILE A 57 4.17 -2.39 3.49
C ILE A 57 4.16 -1.63 2.16
N ALA A 58 3.54 -0.46 2.11
CA ALA A 58 3.53 0.37 0.90
C ALA A 58 4.95 0.83 0.51
N LEU A 59 5.75 1.24 1.50
CA LEU A 59 7.14 1.64 1.26
C LEU A 59 8.03 0.46 0.87
N ALA A 60 7.68 -0.75 1.25
CA ALA A 60 8.42 -1.95 0.87
C ALA A 60 8.26 -2.33 -0.62
N GLY A 61 7.28 -1.78 -1.32
CA GLY A 61 7.12 -1.97 -2.75
C GLY A 61 6.37 -3.24 -3.13
N VAL A 62 5.32 -3.58 -2.39
CA VAL A 62 4.39 -4.66 -2.77
C VAL A 62 3.61 -4.30 -4.04
N LYS A 63 2.95 -5.25 -4.65
CA LYS A 63 2.17 -5.02 -5.89
C LYS A 63 0.99 -4.10 -5.65
N SER A 64 0.22 -4.32 -4.59
CA SER A 64 -0.91 -3.48 -4.21
C SER A 64 -1.23 -3.63 -2.73
N VAL A 65 -1.87 -2.60 -2.17
CA VAL A 65 -2.39 -2.63 -0.81
C VAL A 65 -3.88 -2.31 -0.86
N THR A 66 -4.69 -3.14 -0.23
CA THR A 66 -6.11 -2.90 -0.02
C THR A 66 -6.34 -2.63 1.46
N LEU A 67 -7.05 -1.54 1.76
CA LEU A 67 -7.37 -1.14 3.12
C LEU A 67 -8.84 -1.41 3.40
N TYR A 68 -9.15 -2.02 4.51
CA TYR A 68 -10.51 -2.25 4.96
C TYR A 68 -10.72 -1.74 6.38
N ASP A 69 -11.46 -0.67 6.51
CA ASP A 69 -11.96 -0.15 7.77
C ASP A 69 -13.14 0.79 7.49
N PRO A 70 -14.38 0.28 7.55
CA PRO A 70 -15.57 1.05 7.19
C PRO A 70 -16.02 2.04 8.27
N ALA A 71 -15.39 2.06 9.43
CA ALA A 71 -15.77 2.93 10.52
C ALA A 71 -15.46 4.40 10.20
N PRO A 72 -16.30 5.33 10.65
CA PRO A 72 -16.01 6.75 10.50
C PRO A 72 -14.83 7.17 11.35
N VAL A 73 -14.20 8.26 10.97
CA VAL A 73 -13.09 8.84 11.72
C VAL A 73 -13.63 9.52 12.98
N SER A 74 -13.04 9.19 14.13
CA SER A 74 -13.38 9.80 15.43
C SER A 74 -12.26 10.72 15.92
N VAL A 75 -12.60 11.59 16.87
CA VAL A 75 -11.59 12.45 17.52
C VAL A 75 -10.52 11.60 18.23
N ALA A 76 -10.91 10.48 18.82
CA ALA A 76 -9.98 9.59 19.51
C ALA A 76 -8.93 8.98 18.54
N ASP A 77 -9.29 8.76 17.29
CA ASP A 77 -8.37 8.23 16.27
C ASP A 77 -7.19 9.17 16.02
N LEU A 78 -7.38 10.46 16.18
CA LEU A 78 -6.32 11.46 15.95
C LEU A 78 -5.13 11.32 16.91
N SER A 79 -5.34 10.66 18.05
CA SER A 79 -4.29 10.47 19.06
C SER A 79 -3.22 9.44 18.64
N SER A 80 -3.56 8.52 17.74
CA SER A 80 -2.67 7.39 17.43
C SER A 80 -2.51 7.12 15.93
N GLN A 81 -3.41 7.62 15.09
CA GLN A 81 -3.42 7.37 13.65
C GLN A 81 -2.98 8.62 12.88
N PHE A 82 -1.72 8.67 12.50
CA PHE A 82 -1.08 9.89 11.98
C PHE A 82 -1.51 10.30 10.57
N PHE A 83 -2.17 9.43 9.80
CA PHE A 83 -2.72 9.82 8.51
C PHE A 83 -4.04 10.61 8.63
N LEU A 84 -4.72 10.46 9.75
CA LEU A 84 -6.01 11.12 9.96
C LEU A 84 -5.83 12.56 10.46
N ARG A 85 -6.75 13.41 10.06
CA ARG A 85 -6.77 14.84 10.40
C ARG A 85 -8.11 15.23 11.00
N SER A 86 -8.11 16.34 11.74
CA SER A 86 -9.34 16.86 12.35
C SER A 86 -10.46 17.13 11.33
N GLU A 87 -10.11 17.50 10.11
CA GLU A 87 -11.06 17.73 9.01
C GLU A 87 -11.78 16.46 8.54
N ASP A 88 -11.23 15.28 8.81
CA ASP A 88 -11.84 13.99 8.46
C ASP A 88 -12.95 13.59 9.43
N VAL A 89 -12.95 14.15 10.64
CA VAL A 89 -13.92 13.81 11.69
C VAL A 89 -15.29 14.36 11.34
N GLY A 90 -16.31 13.50 11.39
CA GLY A 90 -17.69 13.89 11.13
C GLY A 90 -18.03 14.13 9.67
N GLN A 91 -17.13 13.85 8.73
CA GLN A 91 -17.41 14.00 7.30
C GLN A 91 -18.26 12.84 6.79
N PRO A 92 -19.46 13.10 6.20
CA PRO A 92 -20.28 12.05 5.63
C PRO A 92 -19.54 11.24 4.56
N GLY A 93 -19.61 9.91 4.66
CA GLY A 93 -18.99 9.01 3.68
C GLY A 93 -17.47 8.83 3.81
N VAL A 94 -16.83 9.54 4.74
CA VAL A 94 -15.38 9.38 4.98
C VAL A 94 -15.16 8.32 6.06
N THR A 95 -14.43 7.28 5.71
CA THR A 95 -14.04 6.20 6.61
C THR A 95 -12.56 6.29 6.99
N ARG A 96 -12.15 5.55 8.01
CA ARG A 96 -10.71 5.45 8.31
C ARG A 96 -9.92 4.97 7.11
N ALA A 97 -10.42 3.99 6.37
CA ALA A 97 -9.76 3.47 5.17
C ALA A 97 -9.65 4.53 4.07
N SER A 98 -10.74 5.22 3.74
CA SER A 98 -10.73 6.21 2.66
C SER A 98 -9.84 7.40 2.96
N ALA A 99 -9.87 7.91 4.20
CA ALA A 99 -9.01 9.01 4.62
C ALA A 99 -7.53 8.62 4.65
N THR A 100 -7.23 7.40 5.03
CA THR A 100 -5.85 6.88 5.04
C THR A 100 -5.33 6.64 3.64
N ALA A 101 -6.14 6.06 2.75
CA ALA A 101 -5.73 5.65 1.41
C ALA A 101 -5.18 6.81 0.58
N SER A 102 -5.84 7.95 0.58
CA SER A 102 -5.42 9.10 -0.22
C SER A 102 -4.05 9.65 0.21
N ARG A 103 -3.75 9.60 1.49
CA ARG A 103 -2.48 10.10 2.04
C ARG A 103 -1.37 9.05 1.99
N LEU A 104 -1.74 7.78 2.13
CA LEU A 104 -0.81 6.67 1.98
C LEU A 104 -0.29 6.56 0.54
N ALA A 105 -1.16 6.78 -0.44
CA ALA A 105 -0.83 6.65 -1.86
C ALA A 105 0.30 7.59 -2.32
N VAL A 106 0.50 8.72 -1.64
CA VAL A 106 1.56 9.69 -1.97
C VAL A 106 2.95 9.20 -1.57
N LEU A 107 3.05 8.23 -0.68
CA LEU A 107 4.35 7.77 -0.15
C LEU A 107 5.14 6.94 -1.16
N ASN A 108 4.45 6.18 -2.01
CA ASN A 108 5.10 5.36 -3.03
C ASN A 108 4.17 5.23 -4.25
N SER A 109 4.50 5.90 -5.34
CA SER A 109 3.69 5.92 -6.56
C SER A 109 3.64 4.58 -7.29
N TYR A 110 4.55 3.64 -6.99
CA TYR A 110 4.55 2.32 -7.59
C TYR A 110 3.51 1.37 -6.99
N VAL A 111 2.98 1.70 -5.81
CA VAL A 111 2.06 0.81 -5.08
C VAL A 111 0.65 1.42 -5.11
N PRO A 112 -0.27 0.86 -5.90
CA PRO A 112 -1.68 1.28 -5.85
C PRO A 112 -2.31 0.93 -4.51
N ILE A 113 -3.05 1.90 -3.96
CA ILE A 113 -3.77 1.77 -2.70
C ILE A 113 -5.26 1.75 -3.01
N GLN A 114 -5.94 0.70 -2.56
CA GLN A 114 -7.37 0.47 -2.78
C GLN A 114 -8.13 0.43 -1.45
N VAL A 115 -9.40 0.75 -1.51
CA VAL A 115 -10.30 0.68 -0.35
C VAL A 115 -11.38 -0.38 -0.56
#